data_da47207a7b241ff31e351ebfd21d279a
#
_entry.id   da47207a7b241ff31e351ebfd21d279a
#
_cell.length_a   1.000
_cell.length_b   1.000
_cell.length_c   1.000
_cell.angle_alpha   90.00
_cell.angle_beta   90.00
_cell.angle_gamma   90.00
#
_symmetry.space_group_name_H-M   'P 1'
#
loop_
_entity.id
_entity.type
_entity.pdbx_description
1 polymer ?
#
loop_
_entity_poly.entity_id
_entity_poly.type
_entity_poly.pdbx_seq_one_letter_code
_entity_poly.pdbx_strand_id
1 'polypeptide(L)'
;MDMYNDIAGKSADEYKAYVLERLPSIRKEIAQSPYSNACKELLNIQVDLAATGKIAMTERELKSAYITVNKLNKEQTDDYFYNTRIDIPTGYYDILKEFTSINTLKALYGKYYASTIYLISFLPNSLDVLKETLGTGQGPLFDNIKFNKLYQSIKDFTPLTTEQNAELKTFSSPAYAEMLTQTNKEIIKKIELNKRKTGFTVNETGQVSNEDLFPSIISKFRGHTLLVDFWATWCGPCRTANKAITPMKEELKDKDIIYLYITG
;
A
#
# COMPACT_ATOMS: atom_id res chain seq x y z
N MET A 1 -20.95 13.83 14.78
CA MET A 1 -19.85 14.67 15.25
C MET A 1 -18.72 14.52 14.25
N ASP A 2 -18.32 15.59 13.63
CA ASP A 2 -17.31 15.53 12.56
C ASP A 2 -15.92 15.48 13.21
N MET A 3 -15.29 14.31 13.20
CA MET A 3 -13.96 14.08 13.79
C MET A 3 -12.92 15.12 13.31
N TYR A 4 -13.03 15.56 12.07
CA TYR A 4 -12.07 16.53 11.51
C TYR A 4 -12.15 17.90 12.18
N ASN A 5 -13.33 18.34 12.57
CA ASN A 5 -13.47 19.59 13.35
C ASN A 5 -12.79 19.47 14.73
N ASP A 6 -12.82 18.28 15.34
CA ASP A 6 -12.21 18.05 16.65
C ASP A 6 -10.68 18.03 16.60
N ILE A 7 -10.07 17.67 15.46
CA ILE A 7 -8.62 17.42 15.37
C ILE A 7 -7.86 18.41 14.46
N ALA A 8 -8.56 19.24 13.69
CA ALA A 8 -7.91 20.24 12.86
C ALA A 8 -7.07 21.20 13.68
N GLY A 9 -5.79 21.34 13.32
CA GLY A 9 -4.85 22.22 14.01
C GLY A 9 -4.23 21.67 15.29
N LYS A 10 -4.56 20.43 15.68
CA LYS A 10 -3.87 19.78 16.82
C LYS A 10 -2.44 19.40 16.46
N SER A 11 -1.57 19.40 17.47
CA SER A 11 -0.26 18.74 17.41
C SER A 11 -0.41 17.21 17.37
N ALA A 12 0.67 16.50 17.06
CA ALA A 12 0.70 15.05 17.10
C ALA A 12 0.32 14.51 18.49
N ASP A 13 0.89 15.06 19.57
CA ASP A 13 0.59 14.61 20.93
C ASP A 13 -0.85 14.90 21.35
N GLU A 14 -1.42 16.04 20.97
CA GLU A 14 -2.84 16.33 21.22
C GLU A 14 -3.76 15.40 20.44
N TYR A 15 -3.38 15.02 19.22
CA TYR A 15 -4.12 14.00 18.45
C TYR A 15 -4.01 12.63 19.10
N LYS A 16 -2.81 12.21 19.53
CA LYS A 16 -2.61 10.97 20.26
C LYS A 16 -3.48 10.91 21.51
N ALA A 17 -3.48 11.99 22.32
CA ALA A 17 -4.34 12.11 23.49
C ALA A 17 -5.83 11.95 23.11
N TYR A 18 -6.30 12.64 22.07
CA TYR A 18 -7.66 12.53 21.55
C TYR A 18 -8.04 11.11 21.16
N VAL A 19 -7.12 10.33 20.58
CA VAL A 19 -7.36 8.92 20.24
C VAL A 19 -7.46 8.07 21.51
N LEU A 20 -6.56 8.28 22.48
CA LEU A 20 -6.42 7.45 23.66
C LEU A 20 -7.50 7.71 24.72
N GLU A 21 -7.96 8.93 24.89
CA GLU A 21 -8.95 9.30 25.94
C GLU A 21 -10.29 8.54 25.81
N ARG A 22 -10.62 8.07 24.63
CA ARG A 22 -11.87 7.33 24.36
C ARG A 22 -11.76 5.84 24.65
N LEU A 23 -10.55 5.29 24.71
CA LEU A 23 -10.35 3.85 24.85
C LEU A 23 -10.90 3.30 26.18
N PRO A 24 -10.74 3.94 27.34
CA PRO A 24 -11.28 3.43 28.61
C PRO A 24 -12.79 3.28 28.59
N SER A 25 -13.54 4.25 28.04
CA SER A 25 -15.00 4.16 27.97
C SER A 25 -15.46 3.05 27.05
N ILE A 26 -14.84 2.90 25.87
CA ILE A 26 -15.15 1.82 24.92
C ILE A 26 -14.87 0.45 25.57
N ARG A 27 -13.73 0.27 26.23
CA ARG A 27 -13.40 -0.98 26.93
C ARG A 27 -14.37 -1.28 28.07
N LYS A 28 -14.83 -0.26 28.79
CA LYS A 28 -15.87 -0.40 29.84
C LYS A 28 -17.19 -0.88 29.24
N GLU A 29 -17.63 -0.30 28.12
CA GLU A 29 -18.84 -0.73 27.41
C GLU A 29 -18.72 -2.20 26.93
N ILE A 30 -17.56 -2.58 26.38
CA ILE A 30 -17.29 -3.97 25.99
C ILE A 30 -17.38 -4.89 27.21
N ALA A 31 -16.78 -4.52 28.33
CA ALA A 31 -16.78 -5.32 29.55
C ALA A 31 -18.19 -5.53 30.11
N GLN A 32 -19.04 -4.51 30.05
CA GLN A 32 -20.41 -4.52 30.52
C GLN A 32 -21.41 -5.14 29.54
N SER A 33 -21.01 -5.39 28.29
CA SER A 33 -21.88 -5.97 27.27
C SER A 33 -22.28 -7.40 27.59
N PRO A 34 -23.41 -7.90 27.05
CA PRO A 34 -23.87 -9.27 27.26
C PRO A 34 -23.10 -10.32 26.45
N TYR A 35 -22.03 -9.91 25.73
CA TYR A 35 -21.27 -10.81 24.89
C TYR A 35 -20.43 -11.83 25.68
N SER A 36 -20.10 -12.96 25.04
CA SER A 36 -19.19 -13.95 25.62
C SER A 36 -17.77 -13.36 25.79
N ASN A 37 -16.98 -13.97 26.70
CA ASN A 37 -15.61 -13.54 26.95
C ASN A 37 -14.75 -13.57 25.66
N ALA A 38 -14.94 -14.58 24.80
CA ALA A 38 -14.25 -14.64 23.52
C ALA A 38 -14.60 -13.47 22.59
N CYS A 39 -15.87 -13.07 22.54
CA CYS A 39 -16.31 -11.91 21.78
C CYS A 39 -15.73 -10.61 22.36
N LYS A 40 -15.75 -10.44 23.68
CA LYS A 40 -15.16 -9.29 24.36
C LYS A 40 -13.65 -9.17 24.09
N GLU A 41 -12.95 -10.30 24.07
CA GLU A 41 -11.52 -10.34 23.69
C GLU A 41 -11.31 -9.85 22.26
N LEU A 42 -12.07 -10.38 21.30
CA LEU A 42 -11.98 -9.94 19.89
C LEU A 42 -12.32 -8.46 19.71
N LEU A 43 -13.32 -7.95 20.43
CA LEU A 43 -13.67 -6.53 20.40
C LEU A 43 -12.54 -5.65 20.94
N ASN A 44 -11.88 -6.05 22.03
CA ASN A 44 -10.73 -5.32 22.54
C ASN A 44 -9.55 -5.33 21.56
N ILE A 45 -9.30 -6.43 20.86
CA ILE A 45 -8.31 -6.49 19.77
C ILE A 45 -8.69 -5.51 18.64
N GLN A 46 -9.98 -5.40 18.28
CA GLN A 46 -10.44 -4.41 17.31
C GLN A 46 -10.15 -2.97 17.77
N VAL A 47 -10.33 -2.69 19.05
CA VAL A 47 -10.02 -1.37 19.64
C VAL A 47 -8.53 -1.07 19.49
N ASP A 48 -7.67 -2.03 19.84
CA ASP A 48 -6.22 -1.90 19.72
C ASP A 48 -5.78 -1.67 18.26
N LEU A 49 -6.31 -2.46 17.34
CA LEU A 49 -6.03 -2.31 15.91
C LEU A 49 -6.47 -0.94 15.39
N ALA A 50 -7.67 -0.48 15.76
CA ALA A 50 -8.18 0.82 15.33
C ALA A 50 -7.33 1.97 15.89
N ALA A 51 -6.95 1.91 17.16
CA ALA A 51 -6.09 2.90 17.79
C ALA A 51 -4.69 2.93 17.15
N THR A 52 -4.10 1.75 16.94
CA THR A 52 -2.81 1.60 16.24
C THR A 52 -2.85 2.22 14.85
N GLY A 53 -3.88 1.91 14.07
CA GLY A 53 -4.05 2.48 12.72
C GLY A 53 -4.15 4.00 12.74
N LYS A 54 -4.92 4.58 13.66
CA LYS A 54 -5.04 6.04 13.81
C LYS A 54 -3.71 6.68 14.19
N ILE A 55 -2.98 6.12 15.16
CA ILE A 55 -1.67 6.62 15.59
C ILE A 55 -0.65 6.51 14.46
N ALA A 56 -0.64 5.42 13.70
CA ALA A 56 0.24 5.25 12.56
C ALA A 56 -0.02 6.30 11.47
N MET A 57 -1.24 6.80 11.35
CA MET A 57 -1.66 7.76 10.31
C MET A 57 -1.76 9.20 10.81
N THR A 58 -1.20 9.54 11.95
CA THR A 58 -1.30 10.87 12.58
C THR A 58 -1.05 12.02 11.61
N GLU A 59 0.06 12.01 10.90
CA GLU A 59 0.40 13.08 9.95
C GLU A 59 -0.69 13.25 8.89
N ARG A 60 -1.15 12.13 8.30
CA ARG A 60 -2.18 12.15 7.27
C ARG A 60 -3.53 12.61 7.80
N GLU A 61 -3.93 12.13 8.98
CA GLU A 61 -5.21 12.48 9.60
C GLU A 61 -5.27 13.98 9.94
N LEU A 62 -4.20 14.52 10.52
CA LEU A 62 -4.12 15.93 10.85
C LEU A 62 -4.13 16.82 9.60
N LYS A 63 -3.38 16.43 8.55
CA LYS A 63 -3.41 17.13 7.25
C LYS A 63 -4.79 17.09 6.63
N SER A 64 -5.42 15.92 6.60
CA SER A 64 -6.76 15.76 6.03
C SER A 64 -7.81 16.58 6.78
N ALA A 65 -7.70 16.65 8.10
CA ALA A 65 -8.58 17.45 8.92
C ALA A 65 -8.41 18.96 8.62
N TYR A 66 -7.18 19.43 8.56
CA TYR A 66 -6.89 20.83 8.24
C TYR A 66 -7.44 21.21 6.86
N ILE A 67 -7.15 20.40 5.83
CA ILE A 67 -7.64 20.59 4.46
C ILE A 67 -9.17 20.68 4.41
N THR A 68 -9.83 19.74 5.09
CA THR A 68 -11.29 19.64 5.07
C THR A 68 -11.97 20.80 5.79
N VAL A 69 -11.50 21.14 6.99
CA VAL A 69 -12.10 22.21 7.80
C VAL A 69 -11.87 23.58 7.15
N ASN A 70 -10.71 23.81 6.56
CA ASN A 70 -10.39 25.07 5.89
C ASN A 70 -10.88 25.10 4.42
N LYS A 71 -11.53 24.04 3.92
CA LYS A 71 -12.11 23.96 2.57
C LYS A 71 -11.10 24.33 1.47
N LEU A 72 -9.88 23.83 1.57
CA LEU A 72 -8.82 24.14 0.62
C LEU A 72 -9.22 23.67 -0.80
N ASN A 73 -8.90 24.47 -1.80
CA ASN A 73 -9.05 24.05 -3.19
C ASN A 73 -7.99 23.02 -3.57
N LYS A 74 -8.05 22.49 -4.81
CA LYS A 74 -7.13 21.42 -5.23
C LYS A 74 -5.66 21.81 -5.14
N GLU A 75 -5.28 22.97 -5.64
CA GLU A 75 -3.90 23.46 -5.63
C GLU A 75 -3.38 23.66 -4.20
N GLN A 76 -4.17 24.30 -3.35
CA GLN A 76 -3.85 24.48 -1.92
C GLN A 76 -3.76 23.14 -1.17
N THR A 77 -4.62 22.17 -1.54
CA THR A 77 -4.61 20.83 -0.96
C THR A 77 -3.31 20.13 -1.30
N ASP A 78 -2.93 20.11 -2.57
CA ASP A 78 -1.71 19.46 -3.05
C ASP A 78 -0.47 20.13 -2.40
N ASP A 79 -0.41 21.47 -2.38
CA ASP A 79 0.67 22.21 -1.73
C ASP A 79 0.78 21.87 -0.24
N TYR A 80 -0.34 21.99 0.49
CA TYR A 80 -0.34 21.71 1.94
C TYR A 80 0.02 20.25 2.23
N PHE A 81 -0.51 19.31 1.47
CA PHE A 81 -0.29 17.87 1.72
C PHE A 81 1.17 17.47 1.51
N TYR A 82 1.82 17.97 0.46
CA TYR A 82 3.19 17.57 0.11
C TYR A 82 4.26 18.43 0.79
N ASN A 83 4.00 19.71 1.06
CA ASN A 83 5.00 20.65 1.54
C ASN A 83 4.93 20.91 3.05
N THR A 84 3.80 20.64 3.71
CA THR A 84 3.70 20.76 5.18
C THR A 84 4.18 19.48 5.85
N ARG A 85 4.95 19.60 6.92
CA ARG A 85 5.34 18.49 7.80
C ARG A 85 4.66 18.66 9.15
N ILE A 86 4.14 17.56 9.68
CA ILE A 86 3.68 17.48 11.06
C ILE A 86 4.85 16.95 11.88
N ASP A 87 5.20 17.68 12.91
CA ASP A 87 6.25 17.25 13.84
C ASP A 87 5.76 16.05 14.66
N ILE A 88 6.45 14.92 14.51
CA ILE A 88 6.19 13.70 15.26
C ILE A 88 7.29 13.55 16.32
N PRO A 89 6.97 13.71 17.61
CA PRO A 89 7.98 13.66 18.66
C PRO A 89 8.69 12.32 18.75
N THR A 90 9.93 12.32 19.22
CA THR A 90 10.67 11.10 19.57
C THR A 90 9.87 10.29 20.59
N GLY A 91 9.77 8.98 20.42
CA GLY A 91 8.98 8.11 21.29
C GLY A 91 7.47 8.21 21.09
N TYR A 92 7.01 8.93 20.07
CA TYR A 92 5.57 9.08 19.78
C TYR A 92 4.83 7.74 19.70
N TYR A 93 5.46 6.73 19.08
CA TYR A 93 4.90 5.41 18.88
C TYR A 93 5.06 4.46 20.06
N ASP A 94 5.69 4.87 21.17
CA ASP A 94 5.93 4.03 22.33
C ASP A 94 4.64 3.48 22.98
N ILE A 95 3.53 4.21 22.81
CA ILE A 95 2.21 3.76 23.26
C ILE A 95 1.78 2.41 22.66
N LEU A 96 2.32 2.04 21.50
CA LEU A 96 2.00 0.76 20.85
C LEU A 96 2.46 -0.44 21.71
N LYS A 97 3.36 -0.24 22.68
CA LYS A 97 3.73 -1.25 23.70
C LYS A 97 2.53 -1.77 24.48
N GLU A 98 1.51 -0.93 24.64
CA GLU A 98 0.28 -1.29 25.38
C GLU A 98 -0.69 -2.12 24.51
N PHE A 99 -0.52 -2.14 23.21
CA PHE A 99 -1.41 -2.82 22.26
C PHE A 99 -0.85 -4.18 21.80
N THR A 100 -0.29 -4.97 22.73
CA THR A 100 0.37 -6.26 22.42
C THR A 100 -0.55 -7.26 21.71
N SER A 101 -1.88 -7.11 21.87
CA SER A 101 -2.88 -7.97 21.23
C SER A 101 -2.84 -7.94 19.71
N ILE A 102 -2.30 -6.86 19.10
CA ILE A 102 -2.18 -6.73 17.63
C ILE A 102 -1.22 -7.74 17.01
N ASN A 103 -0.26 -8.26 17.78
CA ASN A 103 0.71 -9.26 17.34
C ASN A 103 0.30 -10.68 17.74
N THR A 104 -0.98 -11.01 17.64
CA THR A 104 -1.52 -12.34 17.97
C THR A 104 -2.26 -12.94 16.77
N LEU A 105 -2.40 -14.26 16.73
CA LEU A 105 -3.21 -14.94 15.70
C LEU A 105 -4.68 -14.50 15.73
N LYS A 106 -5.20 -14.14 16.91
CA LYS A 106 -6.58 -13.65 17.04
C LYS A 106 -6.78 -12.30 16.34
N ALA A 107 -5.73 -11.48 16.25
CA ALA A 107 -5.80 -10.21 15.53
C ALA A 107 -6.13 -10.40 14.04
N LEU A 108 -5.74 -11.53 13.43
CA LEU A 108 -6.04 -11.83 12.02
C LEU A 108 -7.54 -11.86 11.71
N TYR A 109 -8.38 -12.17 12.70
CA TYR A 109 -9.84 -12.11 12.56
C TYR A 109 -10.40 -10.70 12.72
N GLY A 110 -9.54 -9.73 13.01
CA GLY A 110 -9.91 -8.34 13.21
C GLY A 110 -10.36 -7.66 11.92
N LYS A 111 -11.55 -7.04 11.94
CA LYS A 111 -12.06 -6.24 10.80
C LYS A 111 -11.03 -5.22 10.30
N TYR A 112 -10.27 -4.62 11.22
CA TYR A 112 -9.30 -3.58 10.90
C TYR A 112 -7.88 -4.09 10.69
N TYR A 113 -7.63 -5.40 10.83
CA TYR A 113 -6.27 -5.94 10.79
C TYR A 113 -5.53 -5.61 9.49
N ALA A 114 -6.12 -5.94 8.34
CA ALA A 114 -5.49 -5.71 7.04
C ALA A 114 -5.23 -4.22 6.78
N SER A 115 -6.18 -3.34 7.14
CA SER A 115 -6.00 -1.90 7.01
C SER A 115 -4.93 -1.37 7.96
N THR A 116 -4.89 -1.85 9.20
CA THR A 116 -3.85 -1.46 10.17
C THR A 116 -2.46 -1.86 9.71
N ILE A 117 -2.29 -3.10 9.22
CA ILE A 117 -1.02 -3.56 8.62
C ILE A 117 -0.60 -2.68 7.45
N TYR A 118 -1.54 -2.38 6.56
CA TYR A 118 -1.29 -1.48 5.43
C TYR A 118 -0.84 -0.09 5.90
N LEU A 119 -1.52 0.49 6.88
CA LEU A 119 -1.19 1.81 7.41
C LEU A 119 0.18 1.84 8.11
N ILE A 120 0.49 0.82 8.91
CA ILE A 120 1.79 0.69 9.58
C ILE A 120 2.93 0.60 8.55
N SER A 121 2.71 -0.05 7.40
CA SER A 121 3.75 -0.19 6.38
C SER A 121 4.23 1.14 5.77
N PHE A 122 3.47 2.22 5.92
CA PHE A 122 3.87 3.57 5.52
C PHE A 122 4.74 4.30 6.57
N LEU A 123 4.83 3.80 7.80
CA LEU A 123 5.73 4.40 8.78
C LEU A 123 7.18 4.24 8.32
N PRO A 124 7.99 5.30 8.37
CA PRO A 124 9.43 5.19 8.14
C PRO A 124 10.03 4.13 9.06
N ASN A 125 10.80 3.20 8.50
CA ASN A 125 11.41 2.10 9.26
C ASN A 125 10.43 1.29 10.13
N SER A 126 9.22 1.07 9.61
CA SER A 126 8.09 0.50 10.37
C SER A 126 8.43 -0.79 11.13
N LEU A 127 9.23 -1.68 10.54
CA LEU A 127 9.63 -2.93 11.21
C LEU A 127 10.55 -2.67 12.40
N ASP A 128 11.47 -1.72 12.30
CA ASP A 128 12.41 -1.41 13.38
C ASP A 128 11.68 -0.67 14.51
N VAL A 129 10.84 0.30 14.20
CA VAL A 129 9.98 0.98 15.18
C VAL A 129 9.11 -0.02 15.93
N LEU A 130 8.44 -0.95 15.23
CA LEU A 130 7.61 -1.95 15.88
C LEU A 130 8.44 -2.94 16.71
N LYS A 131 9.61 -3.36 16.22
CA LYS A 131 10.51 -4.26 16.94
C LYS A 131 10.98 -3.65 18.27
N GLU A 132 11.41 -2.41 18.24
CA GLU A 132 11.81 -1.67 19.45
C GLU A 132 10.60 -1.49 20.38
N THR A 133 9.46 -1.11 19.83
CA THR A 133 8.25 -0.83 20.59
C THR A 133 7.66 -2.09 21.23
N LEU A 134 7.53 -3.18 20.49
CA LEU A 134 6.91 -4.42 20.98
C LEU A 134 7.92 -5.37 21.66
N GLY A 135 9.21 -5.03 21.67
CA GLY A 135 10.28 -5.86 22.26
C GLY A 135 10.48 -7.19 21.54
N THR A 136 9.96 -7.34 20.33
CA THR A 136 10.07 -8.53 19.50
C THR A 136 10.06 -8.19 18.02
N GLY A 137 10.72 -8.99 17.21
CA GLY A 137 10.68 -8.90 15.74
C GLY A 137 9.97 -10.09 15.09
N GLN A 138 9.22 -10.86 15.88
CA GLN A 138 8.55 -12.09 15.44
C GLN A 138 7.05 -12.06 15.75
N GLY A 139 6.31 -12.92 15.06
CA GLY A 139 4.88 -13.09 15.26
C GLY A 139 4.04 -12.65 14.05
N PRO A 140 2.72 -12.86 14.11
CA PRO A 140 1.80 -12.65 12.98
C PRO A 140 1.84 -11.25 12.39
N LEU A 141 2.00 -10.21 13.19
CA LEU A 141 2.11 -8.83 12.75
C LEU A 141 3.33 -8.63 11.84
N PHE A 142 4.49 -9.07 12.31
CA PHE A 142 5.76 -8.94 11.58
C PHE A 142 5.75 -9.77 10.30
N ASP A 143 5.23 -11.00 10.37
CA ASP A 143 5.08 -11.86 9.21
C ASP A 143 4.20 -11.23 8.13
N ASN A 144 3.08 -10.62 8.51
CA ASN A 144 2.21 -9.95 7.55
C ASN A 144 2.84 -8.72 6.90
N ILE A 145 3.55 -7.89 7.68
CA ILE A 145 4.24 -6.71 7.13
C ILE A 145 5.32 -7.15 6.13
N LYS A 146 6.16 -8.13 6.50
CA LYS A 146 7.18 -8.70 5.60
C LYS A 146 6.54 -9.33 4.35
N PHE A 147 5.48 -10.12 4.54
CA PHE A 147 4.75 -10.75 3.45
C PHE A 147 4.25 -9.72 2.45
N ASN A 148 3.56 -8.68 2.92
CA ASN A 148 3.00 -7.64 2.05
C ASN A 148 4.11 -6.93 1.26
N LYS A 149 5.23 -6.60 1.89
CA LYS A 149 6.38 -5.98 1.24
C LYS A 149 6.93 -6.84 0.10
N LEU A 150 7.18 -8.13 0.36
CA LEU A 150 7.72 -9.05 -0.63
C LEU A 150 6.69 -9.40 -1.72
N TYR A 151 5.41 -9.53 -1.33
CA TYR A 151 4.34 -9.83 -2.26
C TYR A 151 4.08 -8.71 -3.26
N GLN A 152 4.25 -7.44 -2.88
CA GLN A 152 4.13 -6.33 -3.82
C GLN A 152 5.14 -6.43 -4.97
N SER A 153 6.41 -6.74 -4.70
CA SER A 153 7.41 -6.95 -5.75
C SER A 153 6.96 -8.02 -6.75
N ILE A 154 6.48 -9.17 -6.26
CA ILE A 154 5.99 -10.26 -7.12
C ILE A 154 4.76 -9.83 -7.92
N LYS A 155 3.83 -9.10 -7.29
CA LYS A 155 2.62 -8.59 -7.93
C LYS A 155 2.94 -7.62 -9.07
N ASP A 156 4.03 -6.87 -8.93
CA ASP A 156 4.52 -5.94 -9.96
C ASP A 156 5.43 -6.61 -10.99
N PHE A 157 5.30 -7.94 -11.13
CA PHE A 157 6.10 -8.76 -12.05
C PHE A 157 7.61 -8.71 -11.82
N THR A 158 8.03 -8.36 -10.61
CA THR A 158 9.44 -8.34 -10.20
C THR A 158 9.71 -9.57 -9.32
N PRO A 159 10.50 -10.56 -9.81
CA PRO A 159 10.90 -11.70 -9.00
C PRO A 159 11.69 -11.28 -7.77
N LEU A 160 11.58 -12.06 -6.71
CA LEU A 160 12.34 -11.82 -5.48
C LEU A 160 13.84 -11.90 -5.74
N THR A 161 14.60 -10.93 -5.21
CA THR A 161 16.07 -10.92 -5.24
C THR A 161 16.65 -12.02 -4.36
N THR A 162 17.97 -12.22 -4.41
CA THR A 162 18.68 -13.15 -3.52
C THR A 162 18.48 -12.80 -2.05
N GLU A 163 18.56 -11.51 -1.72
CA GLU A 163 18.38 -10.97 -0.37
C GLU A 163 16.94 -11.18 0.10
N GLN A 164 15.95 -10.88 -0.73
CA GLN A 164 14.55 -11.10 -0.44
C GLN A 164 14.21 -12.59 -0.28
N ASN A 165 14.84 -13.48 -1.05
CA ASN A 165 14.70 -14.92 -0.85
C ASN A 165 15.33 -15.37 0.47
N ALA A 166 16.41 -14.75 0.94
CA ALA A 166 16.98 -15.03 2.26
C ALA A 166 16.04 -14.59 3.40
N GLU A 167 15.29 -13.49 3.22
CA GLU A 167 14.29 -13.03 4.19
C GLU A 167 13.18 -14.07 4.43
N LEU A 168 12.88 -14.95 3.47
CA LEU A 168 11.86 -16.00 3.64
C LEU A 168 12.11 -16.90 4.85
N LYS A 169 13.38 -17.09 5.24
CA LYS A 169 13.77 -17.89 6.41
C LYS A 169 13.48 -17.21 7.76
N THR A 170 13.14 -15.93 7.74
CA THR A 170 12.90 -15.14 8.96
C THR A 170 11.42 -15.07 9.36
N PHE A 171 10.54 -15.73 8.60
CA PHE A 171 9.13 -15.82 8.96
C PHE A 171 8.92 -16.73 10.17
N SER A 172 8.08 -16.31 11.10
CA SER A 172 7.68 -17.13 12.25
C SER A 172 6.81 -18.31 11.82
N SER A 173 5.99 -18.10 10.80
CA SER A 173 5.17 -19.16 10.19
C SER A 173 5.71 -19.54 8.81
N PRO A 174 6.02 -20.84 8.58
CA PRO A 174 6.51 -21.32 7.29
C PRO A 174 5.50 -21.13 6.14
N ALA A 175 4.21 -21.07 6.44
CA ALA A 175 3.16 -20.91 5.44
C ALA A 175 3.35 -19.65 4.59
N TYR A 176 3.78 -18.52 5.18
CA TYR A 176 4.05 -17.29 4.44
C TYR A 176 5.23 -17.46 3.47
N ALA A 177 6.30 -18.11 3.91
CA ALA A 177 7.47 -18.38 3.07
C ALA A 177 7.11 -19.30 1.89
N GLU A 178 6.30 -20.31 2.14
CA GLU A 178 5.81 -21.24 1.10
C GLU A 178 4.96 -20.53 0.06
N MET A 179 3.99 -19.69 0.48
CA MET A 179 3.14 -18.90 -0.41
C MET A 179 3.98 -17.97 -1.30
N LEU A 180 4.93 -17.22 -0.72
CA LEU A 180 5.79 -16.32 -1.48
C LEU A 180 6.69 -17.08 -2.45
N THR A 181 7.25 -18.22 -2.02
CA THR A 181 8.08 -19.07 -2.86
C THR A 181 7.30 -19.58 -4.07
N GLN A 182 6.08 -20.08 -3.84
CA GLN A 182 5.22 -20.59 -4.91
C GLN A 182 4.81 -19.47 -5.87
N THR A 183 4.36 -18.33 -5.35
CA THR A 183 3.96 -17.19 -6.17
C THR A 183 5.14 -16.65 -6.98
N ASN A 184 6.34 -16.59 -6.39
CA ASN A 184 7.56 -16.17 -7.09
C ASN A 184 7.93 -17.13 -8.23
N LYS A 185 7.81 -18.44 -8.03
CA LYS A 185 8.02 -19.43 -9.10
C LYS A 185 7.03 -19.26 -10.24
N GLU A 186 5.77 -19.00 -9.92
CA GLU A 186 4.72 -18.77 -10.91
C GLU A 186 4.97 -17.53 -11.75
N ILE A 187 5.39 -16.43 -11.12
CA ILE A 187 5.69 -15.19 -11.85
C ILE A 187 6.93 -15.35 -12.74
N ILE A 188 7.99 -16.01 -12.26
CA ILE A 188 9.17 -16.31 -13.08
C ILE A 188 8.76 -17.12 -14.33
N LYS A 189 7.97 -18.21 -14.15
CA LYS A 189 7.47 -18.99 -15.26
C LYS A 189 6.66 -18.14 -16.24
N LYS A 190 5.83 -17.24 -15.74
CA LYS A 190 5.01 -16.34 -16.56
C LYS A 190 5.87 -15.33 -17.34
N ILE A 191 6.90 -14.79 -16.72
CA ILE A 191 7.87 -13.91 -17.37
C ILE A 191 8.56 -14.64 -18.51
N GLU A 192 9.07 -15.85 -18.28
CA GLU A 192 9.73 -16.66 -19.30
C GLU A 192 8.80 -17.04 -20.46
N LEU A 193 7.54 -17.38 -20.18
CA LEU A 193 6.53 -17.59 -21.22
C LEU A 193 6.25 -16.33 -22.02
N ASN A 194 6.20 -15.17 -21.35
CA ASN A 194 5.96 -13.89 -22.04
C ASN A 194 7.13 -13.49 -22.94
N LYS A 195 8.39 -13.76 -22.54
CA LYS A 195 9.57 -13.53 -23.38
C LYS A 195 9.55 -14.30 -24.71
N ARG A 196 8.84 -15.42 -24.75
CA ARG A 196 8.70 -16.27 -25.96
C ARG A 196 7.57 -15.83 -26.88
N LYS A 197 6.74 -14.86 -26.47
CA LYS A 197 5.67 -14.35 -27.32
C LYS A 197 6.27 -13.54 -28.48
N THR A 198 5.67 -13.72 -29.64
CA THR A 198 6.01 -13.00 -30.87
C THR A 198 4.87 -12.06 -31.28
N GLY A 199 5.05 -11.28 -32.32
CA GLY A 199 4.05 -10.35 -32.82
C GLY A 199 4.12 -8.96 -32.22
N PHE A 200 5.18 -8.66 -31.47
CA PHE A 200 5.49 -7.32 -30.97
C PHE A 200 7.00 -7.09 -30.94
N THR A 201 7.39 -5.81 -30.95
CA THR A 201 8.77 -5.37 -30.78
C THR A 201 8.87 -4.52 -29.52
N VAL A 202 9.83 -4.82 -28.67
CA VAL A 202 10.15 -3.97 -27.51
C VAL A 202 11.21 -2.96 -27.94
N ASN A 203 10.91 -1.68 -27.76
CA ASN A 203 11.84 -0.59 -28.02
C ASN A 203 12.19 0.09 -26.70
N GLU A 204 13.47 0.14 -26.40
CA GLU A 204 13.96 0.93 -25.27
C GLU A 204 14.09 2.40 -25.68
N THR A 205 13.77 3.29 -24.75
CA THR A 205 13.98 4.72 -24.91
C THR A 205 15.38 5.09 -24.43
N GLY A 206 16.11 5.87 -25.23
CA GLY A 206 17.39 6.44 -24.80
C GLY A 206 17.17 7.48 -23.67
N GLN A 207 18.28 7.86 -23.03
CA GLN A 207 18.26 8.98 -22.08
C GLN A 207 18.12 10.31 -22.87
N VAL A 208 16.94 10.89 -22.79
CA VAL A 208 16.59 12.17 -23.40
C VAL A 208 15.87 13.04 -22.36
N SER A 209 15.74 14.34 -22.62
CA SER A 209 14.96 15.22 -21.75
C SER A 209 13.49 14.79 -21.71
N ASN A 210 12.76 15.15 -20.65
CA ASN A 210 11.32 14.83 -20.54
C ASN A 210 10.52 15.44 -21.72
N GLU A 211 10.92 16.60 -22.20
CA GLU A 211 10.26 17.29 -23.32
C GLU A 211 10.47 16.56 -24.65
N ASP A 212 11.63 15.94 -24.83
CA ASP A 212 12.01 15.23 -26.06
C ASP A 212 11.61 13.74 -26.03
N LEU A 213 11.20 13.21 -24.88
CA LEU A 213 10.96 11.79 -24.69
C LEU A 213 9.89 11.25 -25.66
N PHE A 214 8.70 11.84 -25.66
CA PHE A 214 7.63 11.40 -26.54
C PHE A 214 7.96 11.62 -28.03
N PRO A 215 8.46 12.80 -28.45
CA PRO A 215 8.96 13.00 -29.81
C PRO A 215 9.99 11.96 -30.24
N SER A 216 10.94 11.59 -29.37
CA SER A 216 11.95 10.58 -29.66
C SER A 216 11.36 9.19 -29.91
N ILE A 217 10.36 8.81 -29.14
CA ILE A 217 9.67 7.52 -29.29
C ILE A 217 8.96 7.45 -30.64
N ILE A 218 8.12 8.44 -30.95
CA ILE A 218 7.29 8.42 -32.17
C ILE A 218 8.10 8.68 -33.45
N SER A 219 9.27 9.30 -33.36
CA SER A 219 10.11 9.61 -34.53
C SER A 219 10.48 8.38 -35.34
N LYS A 220 10.58 7.21 -34.71
CA LYS A 220 10.90 5.93 -35.33
C LYS A 220 9.81 5.40 -36.27
N PHE A 221 8.59 5.95 -36.17
CA PHE A 221 7.41 5.47 -36.86
C PHE A 221 6.82 6.51 -37.84
N ARG A 222 7.67 7.44 -38.32
CA ARG A 222 7.25 8.48 -39.29
C ARG A 222 6.70 7.83 -40.54
N GLY A 223 5.61 8.38 -41.04
CA GLY A 223 4.93 7.89 -42.26
C GLY A 223 3.84 6.84 -41.99
N HIS A 224 3.68 6.38 -40.77
CA HIS A 224 2.63 5.44 -40.36
C HIS A 224 1.57 6.09 -39.49
N THR A 225 0.37 5.54 -39.53
CA THR A 225 -0.67 5.90 -38.56
C THR A 225 -0.37 5.23 -37.21
N LEU A 226 -0.31 6.03 -36.14
CA LEU A 226 -0.04 5.50 -34.79
C LEU A 226 -1.29 5.53 -33.93
N LEU A 227 -1.61 4.41 -33.29
CA LEU A 227 -2.49 4.37 -32.13
C LEU A 227 -1.62 4.21 -30.89
N VAL A 228 -1.52 5.28 -30.11
CA VAL A 228 -0.67 5.32 -28.90
C VAL A 228 -1.52 5.08 -27.67
N ASP A 229 -1.13 4.10 -26.85
CA ASP A 229 -1.76 3.77 -25.58
C ASP A 229 -0.74 3.88 -24.44
N PHE A 230 -1.00 4.79 -23.51
CA PHE A 230 -0.24 4.90 -22.26
C PHE A 230 -0.88 4.01 -21.20
N TRP A 231 -0.15 3.03 -20.72
CA TRP A 231 -0.69 2.05 -19.80
C TRP A 231 0.31 1.64 -18.72
N ALA A 232 -0.20 0.96 -17.69
CA ALA A 232 0.64 0.33 -16.69
C ALA A 232 0.01 -0.99 -16.21
N THR A 233 0.81 -1.88 -15.66
CA THR A 233 0.36 -3.20 -15.15
C THR A 233 -0.68 -3.07 -14.04
N TRP A 234 -0.58 -2.04 -13.22
CA TRP A 234 -1.50 -1.71 -12.13
C TRP A 234 -2.74 -0.92 -12.57
N CYS A 235 -2.78 -0.42 -13.80
CA CYS A 235 -3.89 0.36 -14.33
C CYS A 235 -5.05 -0.57 -14.73
N GLY A 236 -6.03 -0.71 -13.84
CA GLY A 236 -7.23 -1.53 -14.10
C GLY A 236 -8.01 -1.10 -15.34
N PRO A 237 -8.39 0.19 -15.49
CA PRO A 237 -9.04 0.70 -16.69
C PRO A 237 -8.27 0.43 -17.98
N CYS A 238 -6.94 0.63 -18.00
CA CYS A 238 -6.10 0.37 -19.16
C CYS A 238 -6.17 -1.11 -19.58
N ARG A 239 -6.12 -2.03 -18.62
CA ARG A 239 -6.24 -3.47 -18.88
C ARG A 239 -7.61 -3.85 -19.48
N THR A 240 -8.67 -3.16 -19.07
CA THR A 240 -10.01 -3.35 -19.62
C THR A 240 -10.09 -2.79 -21.04
N ALA A 241 -9.57 -1.59 -21.28
CA ALA A 241 -9.49 -0.96 -22.60
C ALA A 241 -8.69 -1.83 -23.58
N ASN A 242 -7.54 -2.35 -23.18
CA ASN A 242 -6.73 -3.26 -24.01
C ASN A 242 -7.48 -4.52 -24.45
N LYS A 243 -8.37 -5.06 -23.62
CA LYS A 243 -9.23 -6.17 -24.02
C LYS A 243 -10.32 -5.72 -25.00
N ALA A 244 -10.90 -4.55 -24.76
CA ALA A 244 -11.99 -4.02 -25.59
C ALA A 244 -11.55 -3.66 -27.01
N ILE A 245 -10.31 -3.22 -27.22
CA ILE A 245 -9.80 -2.87 -28.56
C ILE A 245 -9.33 -4.07 -29.38
N THR A 246 -9.27 -5.29 -28.81
CA THR A 246 -8.82 -6.50 -29.53
C THR A 246 -9.62 -6.78 -30.78
N PRO A 247 -10.96 -6.72 -30.80
CA PRO A 247 -11.75 -6.90 -32.04
C PRO A 247 -11.42 -5.86 -33.11
N MET A 248 -11.26 -4.59 -32.70
CA MET A 248 -10.90 -3.50 -33.61
C MET A 248 -9.52 -3.74 -34.25
N LYS A 249 -8.56 -4.25 -33.51
CA LYS A 249 -7.23 -4.60 -34.06
C LYS A 249 -7.32 -5.68 -35.13
N GLU A 250 -8.18 -6.69 -34.91
CA GLU A 250 -8.38 -7.75 -35.89
C GLU A 250 -9.07 -7.22 -37.15
N GLU A 251 -10.06 -6.33 -36.99
CA GLU A 251 -10.73 -5.67 -38.12
C GLU A 251 -9.78 -4.79 -38.95
N LEU A 252 -8.85 -4.13 -38.28
CA LEU A 252 -7.91 -3.18 -38.88
C LEU A 252 -6.53 -3.77 -39.20
N LYS A 253 -6.37 -5.09 -39.11
CA LYS A 253 -5.06 -5.76 -39.29
C LYS A 253 -4.39 -5.52 -40.64
N ASP A 254 -5.17 -5.28 -41.70
CA ASP A 254 -4.69 -5.02 -43.06
C ASP A 254 -4.47 -3.51 -43.34
N LYS A 255 -4.63 -2.65 -42.35
CA LYS A 255 -4.38 -1.22 -42.41
C LYS A 255 -2.97 -0.90 -41.92
N ASP A 256 -2.38 0.18 -42.47
CA ASP A 256 -1.10 0.70 -42.01
C ASP A 256 -1.26 1.44 -40.67
N ILE A 257 -1.47 0.67 -39.59
CA ILE A 257 -1.63 1.18 -38.23
C ILE A 257 -0.64 0.46 -37.31
N ILE A 258 0.20 1.24 -36.65
CA ILE A 258 1.08 0.76 -35.61
C ILE A 258 0.44 1.01 -34.26
N TYR A 259 0.28 -0.05 -33.46
CA TYR A 259 -0.21 0.01 -32.09
C TYR A 259 0.99 0.17 -31.16
N LEU A 260 1.19 1.38 -30.67
CA LEU A 260 2.32 1.73 -29.81
C LEU A 260 1.88 1.79 -28.35
N TYR A 261 2.40 0.87 -27.53
CA TYR A 261 2.14 0.81 -26.11
C TYR A 261 3.31 1.42 -25.35
N ILE A 262 3.04 2.48 -24.58
CA ILE A 262 4.03 3.17 -23.75
C ILE A 262 3.76 2.84 -22.29
N THR A 263 4.77 2.32 -21.60
CA THR A 263 4.72 2.00 -20.16
C THR A 263 6.00 2.47 -19.50
N GLY A 264 5.91 2.94 -18.26
CA GLY A 264 7.04 3.30 -17.40
C GLY A 264 7.18 2.33 -16.24
#